data_9f8932554b9f05a6c536d23cbae253c5
#
_entry.id   9f8932554b9f05a6c536d23cbae253c5
#
_cell.length_a   1.000
_cell.length_b   1.000
_cell.length_c   1.000
_cell.angle_alpha   90.00
_cell.angle_beta   90.00
_cell.angle_gamma   90.00
#
_symmetry.space_group_name_H-M   'P 1'
#
loop_
_entity.id
_entity.type
_entity.pdbx_description
1 polymer ?
#
loop_
_entity_poly.entity_id
_entity_poly.type
_entity_poly.pdbx_seq_one_letter_code
_entity_poly.pdbx_strand_id
1 'polypeptide(L)'
;MTNIYRMKKLIYALTAFLMIGVSAKADEGMWLLPLLQQMNSKTMKELGCKLTPEQIYSINNSSIKDAIVHFGGGCTGEMISDRGLLVTNHHCGYSSIQKLSSTDNNYLEDGFWAMTDKEEIPVPGLTVTFLERITDVTKVITKSYDEALQQYKDSTNKDIIALKTMRKTAAQYEKAVAADYPGREVKVVDFYNQNVFYLIVYKVYNDIRFVGAPPVSLGKFGGDTDNWMWPRHTCDFSMFRIYAGKDNEPAAYSNENVPYKPAKSLTISLKGIQDGDFTMIMGYPGKTQRFQTADQLEEMMAGYGLAVKARTVRQKIMMEGMESDPAIRLKYANKYANSSNGWKKWQGEQLAVDKLDIIGRERRKEAEFMKWVGKCNKRKAAYGSSLDEIKAALTTSAKSSRAQTLLVQSV
;
A
#
# COMPACT_ATOMS: atom_id res chain seq x y z
N MET A 1 15.46 -14.37 59.16
CA MET A 1 15.71 -14.84 57.75
C MET A 1 14.44 -15.13 56.95
N THR A 2 13.28 -15.32 57.55
CA THR A 2 12.03 -15.67 56.87
C THR A 2 11.36 -14.54 56.08
N ASN A 3 11.55 -13.27 56.43
CA ASN A 3 10.92 -12.14 55.78
C ASN A 3 11.58 -11.74 54.43
N ILE A 4 12.89 -11.88 54.32
CA ILE A 4 13.63 -11.56 53.09
C ILE A 4 13.29 -12.59 51.98
N TYR A 5 13.06 -13.84 52.33
CA TYR A 5 12.71 -14.92 51.40
C TYR A 5 11.27 -14.76 50.86
N ARG A 6 10.35 -14.29 51.71
CA ARG A 6 8.99 -13.94 51.28
C ARG A 6 8.95 -12.72 50.37
N MET A 7 9.71 -11.69 50.69
CA MET A 7 9.83 -10.50 49.82
C MET A 7 10.44 -10.82 48.45
N LYS A 8 11.48 -11.64 48.38
CA LYS A 8 12.06 -12.09 47.11
C LYS A 8 11.05 -12.89 46.29
N LYS A 9 10.28 -13.79 46.87
CA LYS A 9 9.20 -14.51 46.17
C LYS A 9 8.08 -13.60 45.69
N LEU A 10 7.72 -12.56 46.44
CA LEU A 10 6.75 -11.55 46.02
C LEU A 10 7.26 -10.70 44.82
N ILE A 11 8.55 -10.31 44.88
CA ILE A 11 9.22 -9.56 43.81
C ILE A 11 9.29 -10.42 42.51
N TYR A 12 9.67 -11.71 42.63
CA TYR A 12 9.68 -12.61 41.47
C TYR A 12 8.28 -12.90 40.94
N ALA A 13 7.27 -12.99 41.80
CA ALA A 13 5.88 -13.12 41.36
C ALA A 13 5.37 -11.83 40.67
N LEU A 14 5.71 -10.65 41.20
CA LEU A 14 5.37 -9.36 40.61
C LEU A 14 6.11 -9.13 39.27
N THR A 15 7.41 -9.50 39.18
CA THR A 15 8.15 -9.43 37.90
C THR A 15 7.65 -10.47 36.89
N ALA A 16 7.25 -11.65 37.31
CA ALA A 16 6.62 -12.64 36.44
C ALA A 16 5.23 -12.19 35.95
N PHE A 17 4.48 -11.46 36.80
CA PHE A 17 3.18 -10.88 36.42
C PHE A 17 3.33 -9.67 35.50
N LEU A 18 4.40 -8.88 35.64
CA LEU A 18 4.76 -7.77 34.73
C LEU A 18 5.33 -8.26 33.37
N MET A 19 5.76 -9.52 33.29
CA MET A 19 6.20 -10.14 32.03
C MET A 19 5.09 -10.91 31.29
N ILE A 20 3.85 -10.90 31.79
CA ILE A 20 2.69 -11.22 30.94
C ILE A 20 2.52 -9.99 30.05
N GLY A 21 3.41 -9.88 29.06
CA GLY A 21 3.27 -8.92 28.00
C GLY A 21 1.86 -9.09 27.41
N VAL A 22 1.04 -8.08 27.53
CA VAL A 22 -0.17 -7.94 26.74
C VAL A 22 0.34 -8.04 25.31
N SER A 23 0.17 -9.20 24.69
CA SER A 23 0.44 -9.36 23.25
C SER A 23 -0.45 -8.32 22.60
N ALA A 24 0.12 -7.24 22.12
CA ALA A 24 -0.60 -6.31 21.27
C ALA A 24 -1.08 -7.14 20.08
N LYS A 25 -2.35 -7.54 20.11
CA LYS A 25 -3.00 -8.18 18.97
C LYS A 25 -3.23 -7.07 17.96
N ALA A 26 -2.35 -6.99 16.98
CA ALA A 26 -2.65 -6.20 15.79
C ALA A 26 -3.82 -6.89 15.07
N ASP A 27 -4.86 -6.12 14.74
CA ASP A 27 -5.95 -6.64 13.93
C ASP A 27 -5.43 -6.97 12.53
N GLU A 28 -5.73 -8.17 12.07
CA GLU A 28 -5.33 -8.60 10.74
C GLU A 28 -6.27 -7.99 9.69
N GLY A 29 -5.70 -7.62 8.56
CA GLY A 29 -6.43 -7.30 7.36
C GLY A 29 -6.35 -5.84 6.95
N MET A 30 -6.64 -5.65 5.66
CA MET A 30 -7.04 -4.36 5.12
C MET A 30 -8.55 -4.38 4.96
N TRP A 31 -9.21 -3.46 5.63
CA TRP A 31 -10.66 -3.39 5.65
C TRP A 31 -11.14 -2.54 4.48
N LEU A 32 -11.94 -3.15 3.60
CA LEU A 32 -12.48 -2.47 2.44
C LEU A 32 -13.59 -1.52 2.85
N LEU A 33 -13.50 -0.27 2.40
CA LEU A 33 -14.45 0.80 2.74
C LEU A 33 -15.92 0.40 2.51
N PRO A 34 -16.33 -0.20 1.36
CA PRO A 34 -17.73 -0.59 1.14
C PRO A 34 -18.23 -1.67 2.09
N LEU A 35 -17.34 -2.42 2.73
CA LEU A 35 -17.68 -3.54 3.62
C LEU A 35 -17.59 -3.20 5.10
N LEU A 36 -17.15 -1.98 5.48
CA LEU A 36 -16.93 -1.59 6.87
C LEU A 36 -18.16 -1.81 7.74
N GLN A 37 -19.34 -1.43 7.27
CA GLN A 37 -20.57 -1.56 8.02
C GLN A 37 -20.91 -3.03 8.33
N GLN A 38 -20.73 -3.91 7.33
CA GLN A 38 -21.13 -5.32 7.43
C GLN A 38 -20.11 -6.17 8.17
N MET A 39 -18.82 -5.89 7.99
CA MET A 39 -17.75 -6.78 8.44
C MET A 39 -17.00 -6.26 9.67
N ASN A 40 -16.77 -4.96 9.78
CA ASN A 40 -15.79 -4.41 10.71
C ASN A 40 -16.35 -3.44 11.76
N SER A 41 -17.59 -2.94 11.59
CA SER A 41 -18.15 -1.90 12.46
C SER A 41 -18.23 -2.32 13.94
N LYS A 42 -18.51 -3.60 14.21
CA LYS A 42 -18.54 -4.14 15.58
C LYS A 42 -17.14 -4.13 16.21
N THR A 43 -16.15 -4.66 15.51
CA THR A 43 -14.75 -4.70 15.96
C THR A 43 -14.21 -3.28 16.18
N MET A 44 -14.49 -2.34 15.27
CA MET A 44 -14.08 -0.94 15.43
C MET A 44 -14.66 -0.31 16.71
N LYS A 45 -15.93 -0.55 17.02
CA LYS A 45 -16.56 -0.07 18.26
C LYS A 45 -15.93 -0.71 19.50
N GLU A 46 -15.64 -1.99 19.46
CA GLU A 46 -14.98 -2.72 20.56
C GLU A 46 -13.56 -2.18 20.81
N LEU A 47 -12.87 -1.72 19.76
CA LEU A 47 -11.58 -1.05 19.84
C LEU A 47 -11.67 0.44 20.25
N GLY A 48 -12.87 0.98 20.47
CA GLY A 48 -13.07 2.35 20.93
C GLY A 48 -13.35 3.39 19.82
N CYS A 49 -13.57 2.95 18.58
CA CYS A 49 -13.95 3.87 17.49
C CYS A 49 -15.32 4.49 17.75
N LYS A 50 -15.36 5.84 17.76
CA LYS A 50 -16.59 6.62 17.93
C LYS A 50 -17.23 7.03 16.61
N LEU A 51 -16.55 6.81 15.48
CA LEU A 51 -17.04 7.15 14.15
C LEU A 51 -18.00 6.07 13.65
N THR A 52 -19.03 6.50 12.93
CA THR A 52 -19.88 5.57 12.19
C THR A 52 -19.23 5.16 10.87
N PRO A 53 -19.57 4.00 10.29
CA PRO A 53 -19.08 3.62 8.96
C PRO A 53 -19.36 4.69 7.90
N GLU A 54 -20.49 5.37 7.95
CA GLU A 54 -20.86 6.45 7.01
C GLU A 54 -20.02 7.71 7.18
N GLN A 55 -19.57 8.03 8.40
CA GLN A 55 -18.64 9.13 8.63
C GLN A 55 -17.26 8.84 8.06
N ILE A 56 -16.89 7.55 7.95
CA ILE A 56 -15.62 7.10 7.37
C ILE A 56 -15.76 7.03 5.85
N TYR A 57 -16.80 6.38 5.35
CA TYR A 57 -17.08 6.19 3.93
C TYR A 57 -18.55 6.38 3.62
N SER A 58 -18.86 7.37 2.81
CA SER A 58 -20.19 7.60 2.23
C SER A 58 -20.08 7.96 0.75
N ILE A 59 -21.04 7.49 -0.05
CA ILE A 59 -21.19 7.90 -1.44
C ILE A 59 -22.07 9.15 -1.54
N ASN A 60 -23.01 9.31 -0.60
CA ASN A 60 -24.05 10.34 -0.67
C ASN A 60 -23.70 11.60 0.14
N ASN A 61 -22.84 11.47 1.14
CA ASN A 61 -22.47 12.55 2.04
C ASN A 61 -20.95 12.70 2.12
N SER A 62 -20.49 13.89 2.46
CA SER A 62 -19.07 14.11 2.76
C SER A 62 -18.65 13.25 3.95
N SER A 63 -17.52 12.55 3.80
CA SER A 63 -16.98 11.62 4.79
C SER A 63 -15.45 11.74 4.83
N ILE A 64 -14.79 11.01 5.72
CA ILE A 64 -13.32 11.03 5.83
C ILE A 64 -12.65 10.66 4.51
N LYS A 65 -13.26 9.77 3.70
CA LYS A 65 -12.70 9.39 2.39
C LYS A 65 -12.42 10.60 1.48
N ASP A 66 -13.19 11.67 1.61
CA ASP A 66 -13.06 12.88 0.77
C ASP A 66 -11.87 13.77 1.16
N ALA A 67 -11.24 13.47 2.30
CA ALA A 67 -9.99 14.08 2.72
C ALA A 67 -8.77 13.22 2.40
N ILE A 68 -8.95 11.98 1.95
CA ILE A 68 -7.86 11.03 1.68
C ILE A 68 -7.71 10.86 0.17
N VAL A 69 -6.51 11.08 -0.34
CA VAL A 69 -6.25 11.09 -1.77
C VAL A 69 -5.15 10.10 -2.16
N HIS A 70 -5.24 9.60 -3.40
CA HIS A 70 -4.17 8.85 -4.02
C HIS A 70 -3.19 9.85 -4.65
N PHE A 71 -1.97 9.90 -4.14
CA PHE A 71 -0.95 10.86 -4.52
C PHE A 71 0.06 10.22 -5.48
N GLY A 72 0.25 10.84 -6.65
CA GLY A 72 1.25 10.43 -7.62
C GLY A 72 1.13 8.99 -8.13
N GLY A 73 -0.04 8.36 -8.02
CA GLY A 73 -0.30 7.00 -8.48
C GLY A 73 0.31 5.87 -7.61
N GLY A 74 0.86 6.19 -6.42
CA GLY A 74 1.53 5.18 -5.59
C GLY A 74 1.50 5.44 -4.08
N CYS A 75 1.09 6.62 -3.66
CA CYS A 75 1.09 7.03 -2.27
C CYS A 75 -0.28 7.53 -1.81
N THR A 76 -0.41 7.76 -0.51
CA THR A 76 -1.57 8.43 0.09
C THR A 76 -1.18 9.86 0.48
N GLY A 77 -2.12 10.79 0.34
CA GLY A 77 -2.03 12.13 0.88
C GLY A 77 -3.31 12.50 1.60
N GLU A 78 -3.24 13.45 2.50
CA GLU A 78 -4.35 13.92 3.33
C GLU A 78 -4.60 15.42 3.14
N MET A 79 -5.85 15.78 2.85
CA MET A 79 -6.25 17.17 2.81
C MET A 79 -6.30 17.75 4.23
N ILE A 80 -5.51 18.80 4.49
CA ILE A 80 -5.38 19.42 5.83
C ILE A 80 -5.84 20.89 5.89
N SER A 81 -6.40 21.40 4.80
CA SER A 81 -6.99 22.74 4.76
C SER A 81 -8.18 22.80 3.80
N ASP A 82 -8.97 23.84 3.91
CA ASP A 82 -10.05 24.21 3.01
C ASP A 82 -9.56 24.89 1.70
N ARG A 83 -8.26 25.07 1.56
CA ARG A 83 -7.60 25.68 0.40
C ARG A 83 -6.66 24.72 -0.31
N GLY A 84 -7.04 23.45 -0.43
CA GLY A 84 -6.34 22.46 -1.25
C GLY A 84 -4.95 22.04 -0.74
N LEU A 85 -4.53 22.44 0.47
CA LEU A 85 -3.27 22.01 1.05
C LEU A 85 -3.36 20.54 1.47
N LEU A 86 -2.44 19.74 1.00
CA LEU A 86 -2.30 18.32 1.37
C LEU A 86 -0.92 18.05 1.97
N VAL A 87 -0.88 17.06 2.86
CA VAL A 87 0.36 16.48 3.37
C VAL A 87 0.49 15.04 2.89
N THR A 88 1.70 14.63 2.60
CA THR A 88 2.08 13.24 2.29
C THR A 88 3.47 12.96 2.84
N ASN A 89 3.97 11.74 2.69
CA ASN A 89 5.33 11.42 3.12
C ASN A 89 6.40 12.16 2.29
N HIS A 90 7.54 12.46 2.89
CA HIS A 90 8.71 13.00 2.18
C HIS A 90 9.15 12.05 1.07
N HIS A 91 9.22 10.75 1.35
CA HIS A 91 9.59 9.76 0.34
C HIS A 91 8.58 9.65 -0.82
N CYS A 92 7.32 10.01 -0.61
CA CYS A 92 6.31 10.09 -1.67
C CYS A 92 6.51 11.32 -2.57
N GLY A 93 6.89 12.45 -1.98
CA GLY A 93 7.26 13.68 -2.71
C GLY A 93 8.65 13.63 -3.34
N TYR A 94 9.50 12.69 -2.92
CA TYR A 94 10.94 12.66 -3.23
C TYR A 94 11.26 12.81 -4.72
N SER A 95 10.60 12.03 -5.58
CA SER A 95 10.80 12.09 -7.03
C SER A 95 10.39 13.44 -7.63
N SER A 96 9.33 14.05 -7.11
CA SER A 96 8.86 15.38 -7.55
C SER A 96 9.84 16.46 -7.11
N ILE A 97 10.27 16.45 -5.85
CA ILE A 97 11.24 17.39 -5.30
C ILE A 97 12.58 17.28 -6.05
N GLN A 98 13.04 16.05 -6.31
CA GLN A 98 14.24 15.81 -7.09
C GLN A 98 14.18 16.43 -8.50
N LYS A 99 13.05 16.27 -9.20
CA LYS A 99 12.85 16.84 -10.54
C LYS A 99 12.84 18.37 -10.56
N LEU A 100 12.42 19.00 -9.48
CA LEU A 100 12.42 20.46 -9.30
C LEU A 100 13.78 20.98 -8.87
N SER A 101 14.66 20.12 -8.35
CA SER A 101 15.99 20.50 -7.85
C SER A 101 17.02 20.63 -8.98
N SER A 102 17.97 21.52 -8.77
CA SER A 102 19.19 21.66 -9.58
C SER A 102 20.40 21.75 -8.66
N THR A 103 21.61 21.84 -9.22
CA THR A 103 22.83 22.09 -8.41
C THR A 103 22.83 23.44 -7.70
N ASP A 104 22.13 24.43 -8.28
CA ASP A 104 22.06 25.79 -7.74
C ASP A 104 20.89 26.00 -6.76
N ASN A 105 19.85 25.17 -6.89
CA ASN A 105 18.64 25.17 -6.04
C ASN A 105 18.29 23.73 -5.68
N ASN A 106 18.98 23.17 -4.73
CA ASN A 106 18.82 21.76 -4.35
C ASN A 106 17.75 21.60 -3.27
N TYR A 107 16.47 21.74 -3.65
CA TYR A 107 15.32 21.60 -2.72
C TYR A 107 15.29 20.26 -1.99
N LEU A 108 15.95 19.23 -2.52
CA LEU A 108 16.03 17.93 -1.87
C LEU A 108 16.99 17.96 -0.67
N GLU A 109 18.17 18.57 -0.83
CA GLU A 109 19.19 18.64 0.23
C GLU A 109 18.91 19.78 1.21
N ASP A 110 18.47 20.94 0.71
CA ASP A 110 18.31 22.18 1.51
C ASP A 110 16.90 22.32 2.10
N GLY A 111 15.92 21.56 1.57
CA GLY A 111 14.50 21.78 1.85
C GLY A 111 13.95 22.98 1.09
N PHE A 112 12.64 23.20 1.23
CA PHE A 112 11.95 24.33 0.60
C PHE A 112 10.65 24.63 1.34
N TRP A 113 10.30 25.91 1.44
CA TRP A 113 9.04 26.39 1.99
C TRP A 113 8.53 27.59 1.21
N ALA A 114 7.41 27.47 0.51
CA ALA A 114 6.69 28.58 -0.07
C ALA A 114 5.96 29.36 1.04
N MET A 115 6.23 30.64 1.16
CA MET A 115 5.60 31.51 2.14
C MET A 115 4.32 32.14 1.60
N THR A 116 4.14 32.11 0.28
CA THR A 116 2.96 32.62 -0.43
C THR A 116 2.55 31.69 -1.55
N ASP A 117 1.29 31.74 -1.99
CA ASP A 117 0.76 30.94 -3.11
C ASP A 117 1.58 31.16 -4.41
N LYS A 118 2.22 32.32 -4.55
CA LYS A 118 3.03 32.66 -5.75
C LYS A 118 4.40 31.98 -5.78
N GLU A 119 4.88 31.55 -4.63
CA GLU A 119 6.16 30.84 -4.49
C GLU A 119 5.99 29.34 -4.67
N GLU A 120 4.75 28.85 -4.67
CA GLU A 120 4.46 27.43 -4.86
C GLU A 120 4.88 26.97 -6.27
N ILE A 121 5.65 25.89 -6.33
CA ILE A 121 6.30 25.45 -7.57
C ILE A 121 5.42 24.39 -8.27
N PRO A 122 4.95 24.63 -9.50
CA PRO A 122 4.20 23.63 -10.27
C PRO A 122 5.00 22.34 -10.47
N VAL A 123 4.34 21.19 -10.32
CA VAL A 123 4.94 19.87 -10.50
C VAL A 123 4.34 19.18 -11.73
N PRO A 124 4.93 19.31 -12.91
CA PRO A 124 4.39 18.72 -14.13
C PRO A 124 4.29 17.19 -14.04
N GLY A 125 3.11 16.67 -14.42
CA GLY A 125 2.84 15.23 -14.44
C GLY A 125 2.51 14.60 -13.09
N LEU A 126 2.52 15.36 -12.00
CA LEU A 126 2.00 14.89 -10.71
C LEU A 126 0.48 14.99 -10.71
N THR A 127 -0.18 13.94 -10.23
CA THR A 127 -1.64 13.88 -10.11
C THR A 127 -2.07 13.61 -8.68
N VAL A 128 -3.23 14.14 -8.33
CA VAL A 128 -3.93 13.81 -7.08
C VAL A 128 -5.32 13.31 -7.41
N THR A 129 -5.65 12.13 -6.91
CA THR A 129 -6.86 11.40 -7.28
C THR A 129 -7.76 11.19 -6.08
N PHE A 130 -9.01 11.61 -6.19
CA PHE A 130 -10.06 11.42 -5.19
C PHE A 130 -10.94 10.24 -5.55
N LEU A 131 -11.25 9.41 -4.58
CA LEU A 131 -12.26 8.36 -4.70
C LEU A 131 -13.66 8.96 -4.64
N GLU A 132 -14.43 8.89 -5.73
CA GLU A 132 -15.83 9.30 -5.74
C GLU A 132 -16.77 8.15 -5.39
N ARG A 133 -16.61 6.99 -6.06
CA ARG A 133 -17.53 5.86 -5.90
C ARG A 133 -16.81 4.51 -6.05
N ILE A 134 -17.28 3.52 -5.29
CA ILE A 134 -16.97 2.10 -5.47
C ILE A 134 -18.30 1.34 -5.65
N THR A 135 -18.40 0.54 -6.70
CA THR A 135 -19.58 -0.28 -6.99
C THR A 135 -19.18 -1.73 -7.23
N ASP A 136 -19.81 -2.68 -6.55
CA ASP A 136 -19.56 -4.11 -6.78
C ASP A 136 -20.12 -4.52 -8.14
N VAL A 137 -19.26 -4.98 -9.04
CA VAL A 137 -19.59 -5.47 -10.37
C VAL A 137 -19.21 -6.94 -10.56
N THR A 138 -18.92 -7.63 -9.46
CA THR A 138 -18.45 -9.02 -9.47
C THR A 138 -19.35 -9.92 -10.33
N LYS A 139 -20.65 -9.91 -10.07
CA LYS A 139 -21.60 -10.77 -10.79
C LYS A 139 -21.62 -10.51 -12.30
N VAL A 140 -21.46 -9.25 -12.71
CA VAL A 140 -21.43 -8.87 -14.13
C VAL A 140 -20.18 -9.43 -14.80
N ILE A 141 -19.04 -9.34 -14.13
CA ILE A 141 -17.76 -9.76 -14.71
C ILE A 141 -17.60 -11.28 -14.65
N THR A 142 -17.90 -11.92 -13.51
CA THR A 142 -17.71 -13.38 -13.35
C THR A 142 -18.67 -14.21 -14.19
N LYS A 143 -19.83 -13.67 -14.59
CA LYS A 143 -20.75 -14.35 -15.50
C LYS A 143 -20.03 -14.80 -16.79
N SER A 144 -19.15 -13.99 -17.33
CA SER A 144 -18.38 -14.35 -18.54
C SER A 144 -17.39 -15.49 -18.33
N TYR A 145 -16.90 -15.67 -17.10
CA TYR A 145 -16.07 -16.81 -16.71
C TYR A 145 -16.87 -18.10 -16.76
N ASP A 146 -18.06 -18.11 -16.12
CA ASP A 146 -18.93 -19.27 -16.08
C ASP A 146 -19.44 -19.66 -17.48
N GLU A 147 -19.81 -18.69 -18.29
CA GLU A 147 -20.20 -18.90 -19.71
C GLU A 147 -19.06 -19.51 -20.53
N ALA A 148 -17.85 -19.01 -20.37
CA ALA A 148 -16.68 -19.55 -21.07
C ALA A 148 -16.33 -20.98 -20.61
N LEU A 149 -16.45 -21.31 -19.32
CA LEU A 149 -16.26 -22.66 -18.81
C LEU A 149 -17.25 -23.65 -19.46
N GLN A 150 -18.51 -23.24 -19.65
CA GLN A 150 -19.52 -24.06 -20.32
C GLN A 150 -19.25 -24.19 -21.82
N GLN A 151 -18.91 -23.09 -22.49
CA GLN A 151 -18.63 -23.07 -23.93
C GLN A 151 -17.41 -23.95 -24.30
N TYR A 152 -16.36 -23.93 -23.46
CA TYR A 152 -15.10 -24.63 -23.69
C TYR A 152 -14.91 -25.86 -22.78
N LYS A 153 -16.01 -26.47 -22.32
CA LYS A 153 -16.01 -27.57 -21.34
C LYS A 153 -15.08 -28.74 -21.69
N ASP A 154 -14.94 -29.03 -22.98
CA ASP A 154 -14.16 -30.15 -23.50
C ASP A 154 -12.69 -29.76 -23.77
N SER A 155 -12.31 -28.50 -23.57
CA SER A 155 -10.93 -28.03 -23.74
C SER A 155 -10.09 -28.31 -22.50
N THR A 156 -8.88 -28.82 -22.72
CA THR A 156 -7.86 -28.98 -21.65
C THR A 156 -7.42 -27.63 -21.04
N ASN A 157 -7.64 -26.53 -21.76
CA ASN A 157 -7.28 -25.18 -21.34
C ASN A 157 -8.49 -24.33 -20.94
N LYS A 158 -9.64 -24.92 -20.64
CA LYS A 158 -10.91 -24.23 -20.37
C LYS A 158 -10.78 -23.13 -19.30
N ASP A 159 -10.07 -23.42 -18.21
CA ASP A 159 -9.91 -22.48 -17.09
C ASP A 159 -9.06 -21.26 -17.50
N ILE A 160 -8.01 -21.47 -18.29
CA ILE A 160 -7.18 -20.38 -18.82
C ILE A 160 -7.98 -19.51 -19.80
N ILE A 161 -8.81 -20.15 -20.64
CA ILE A 161 -9.68 -19.44 -21.59
C ILE A 161 -10.72 -18.62 -20.82
N ALA A 162 -11.35 -19.21 -19.81
CA ALA A 162 -12.34 -18.54 -18.97
C ALA A 162 -11.74 -17.33 -18.22
N LEU A 163 -10.57 -17.47 -17.62
CA LEU A 163 -9.85 -16.36 -16.98
C LEU A 163 -9.50 -15.23 -17.96
N LYS A 164 -9.02 -15.55 -19.15
CA LYS A 164 -8.74 -14.58 -20.21
C LYS A 164 -10.02 -13.86 -20.67
N THR A 165 -11.13 -14.60 -20.83
CA THR A 165 -12.43 -14.05 -21.20
C THR A 165 -12.92 -13.08 -20.13
N MET A 166 -12.87 -13.46 -18.87
CA MET A 166 -13.28 -12.62 -17.74
C MET A 166 -12.48 -11.32 -17.67
N ARG A 167 -11.15 -11.37 -17.83
CA ARG A 167 -10.28 -10.18 -17.87
C ARG A 167 -10.63 -9.26 -19.05
N LYS A 168 -10.91 -9.84 -20.23
CA LYS A 168 -11.34 -9.07 -21.40
C LYS A 168 -12.67 -8.41 -21.14
N THR A 169 -13.63 -9.11 -20.54
CA THR A 169 -14.95 -8.57 -20.16
C THR A 169 -14.80 -7.42 -19.18
N ALA A 170 -13.93 -7.54 -18.15
CA ALA A 170 -13.65 -6.47 -17.20
C ALA A 170 -13.15 -5.20 -17.91
N ALA A 171 -12.17 -5.33 -18.81
CA ALA A 171 -11.65 -4.20 -19.59
C ALA A 171 -12.67 -3.59 -20.55
N GLN A 172 -13.53 -4.40 -21.17
CA GLN A 172 -14.62 -3.92 -22.03
C GLN A 172 -15.70 -3.19 -21.22
N TYR A 173 -16.06 -3.71 -20.06
CA TYR A 173 -17.02 -3.10 -19.15
C TYR A 173 -16.50 -1.75 -18.63
N GLU A 174 -15.24 -1.68 -18.20
CA GLU A 174 -14.58 -0.42 -17.81
C GLU A 174 -14.71 0.63 -18.90
N LYS A 175 -14.36 0.28 -20.14
CA LYS A 175 -14.42 1.19 -21.29
C LYS A 175 -15.85 1.62 -21.62
N ALA A 176 -16.81 0.72 -21.52
CA ALA A 176 -18.22 1.03 -21.81
C ALA A 176 -18.81 1.99 -20.78
N VAL A 177 -18.58 1.72 -19.48
CA VAL A 177 -19.11 2.52 -18.39
C VAL A 177 -18.41 3.87 -18.26
N ALA A 178 -17.17 4.01 -18.74
CA ALA A 178 -16.45 5.30 -18.70
C ALA A 178 -17.21 6.43 -19.41
N ALA A 179 -18.05 6.11 -20.42
CA ALA A 179 -18.91 7.08 -21.11
C ALA A 179 -19.97 7.72 -20.19
N ASP A 180 -20.39 7.03 -19.13
CA ASP A 180 -21.37 7.52 -18.16
C ASP A 180 -20.78 8.50 -17.14
N TYR A 181 -19.44 8.62 -17.12
CA TYR A 181 -18.69 9.44 -16.17
C TYR A 181 -17.75 10.44 -16.88
N PRO A 182 -18.26 11.43 -17.59
CA PRO A 182 -17.44 12.40 -18.31
C PRO A 182 -16.52 13.17 -17.34
N GLY A 183 -15.25 13.31 -17.71
CA GLY A 183 -14.25 14.00 -16.88
C GLY A 183 -13.78 13.21 -15.64
N ARG A 184 -14.10 11.93 -15.56
CA ARG A 184 -13.67 11.03 -14.49
C ARG A 184 -12.78 9.90 -15.04
N GLU A 185 -11.93 9.38 -14.19
CA GLU A 185 -11.23 8.14 -14.45
C GLU A 185 -12.03 6.97 -13.86
N VAL A 186 -12.33 5.99 -14.69
CA VAL A 186 -13.10 4.80 -14.31
C VAL A 186 -12.19 3.59 -14.41
N LYS A 187 -12.17 2.75 -13.38
CA LYS A 187 -11.39 1.52 -13.33
C LYS A 187 -12.22 0.35 -12.84
N VAL A 188 -12.05 -0.81 -13.46
CA VAL A 188 -12.49 -2.10 -12.91
C VAL A 188 -11.29 -2.78 -12.27
N VAL A 189 -11.31 -2.92 -10.95
CA VAL A 189 -10.20 -3.46 -10.16
C VAL A 189 -10.62 -4.78 -9.53
N ASP A 190 -9.76 -5.80 -9.67
CA ASP A 190 -9.97 -7.09 -9.05
C ASP A 190 -9.38 -7.17 -7.65
N PHE A 191 -10.08 -7.90 -6.78
CA PHE A 191 -9.68 -8.22 -5.42
C PHE A 191 -9.70 -9.74 -5.20
N TYR A 192 -8.93 -10.20 -4.21
CA TYR A 192 -8.88 -11.60 -3.80
C TYR A 192 -8.62 -12.56 -4.97
N ASN A 193 -7.57 -12.27 -5.77
CA ASN A 193 -7.19 -13.05 -6.94
C ASN A 193 -8.36 -13.24 -7.94
N GLN A 194 -9.01 -12.14 -8.33
CA GLN A 194 -10.10 -12.10 -9.31
C GLN A 194 -11.42 -12.76 -8.85
N ASN A 195 -11.60 -12.93 -7.53
CA ASN A 195 -12.86 -13.42 -6.97
C ASN A 195 -13.90 -12.31 -6.76
N VAL A 196 -13.48 -11.05 -6.70
CA VAL A 196 -14.33 -9.89 -6.54
C VAL A 196 -13.86 -8.78 -7.47
N PHE A 197 -14.80 -8.06 -8.08
CA PHE A 197 -14.54 -6.94 -8.98
C PHE A 197 -15.32 -5.70 -8.54
N TYR A 198 -14.60 -4.58 -8.40
CA TYR A 198 -15.20 -3.28 -8.13
C TYR A 198 -14.97 -2.34 -9.30
N LEU A 199 -16.05 -1.65 -9.70
CA LEU A 199 -15.97 -0.45 -10.52
C LEU A 199 -15.66 0.72 -9.58
N ILE A 200 -14.57 1.42 -9.86
CA ILE A 200 -14.13 2.56 -9.06
C ILE A 200 -14.11 3.80 -9.95
N VAL A 201 -14.74 4.87 -9.48
CA VAL A 201 -14.78 6.17 -10.17
C VAL A 201 -13.92 7.15 -9.39
N TYR A 202 -13.02 7.80 -10.10
CA TYR A 202 -12.06 8.76 -9.55
C TYR A 202 -12.19 10.13 -10.19
N LYS A 203 -11.93 11.15 -9.40
CA LYS A 203 -11.72 12.53 -9.84
C LYS A 203 -10.23 12.86 -9.76
N VAL A 204 -9.61 13.27 -10.87
CA VAL A 204 -8.16 13.44 -10.99
C VAL A 204 -7.83 14.90 -11.22
N TYR A 205 -7.01 15.48 -10.33
CA TYR A 205 -6.47 16.83 -10.46
C TYR A 205 -5.03 16.78 -10.97
N ASN A 206 -4.68 17.71 -11.88
CA ASN A 206 -3.39 17.74 -12.59
C ASN A 206 -2.56 19.00 -12.32
N ASP A 207 -3.13 20.07 -11.76
CA ASP A 207 -2.36 21.25 -11.32
C ASP A 207 -2.03 21.07 -9.84
N ILE A 208 -0.88 20.45 -9.59
CA ILE A 208 -0.37 20.20 -8.24
C ILE A 208 0.92 21.01 -8.09
N ARG A 209 1.01 21.76 -7.00
CA ARG A 209 2.17 22.60 -6.72
C ARG A 209 2.85 22.18 -5.42
N PHE A 210 4.16 22.21 -5.42
CA PHE A 210 5.01 21.93 -4.28
C PHE A 210 5.01 23.14 -3.35
N VAL A 211 4.62 22.91 -2.10
CA VAL A 211 4.53 23.95 -1.06
C VAL A 211 5.73 23.88 -0.13
N GLY A 212 6.19 22.67 0.21
CA GLY A 212 7.36 22.57 1.03
C GLY A 212 7.68 21.14 1.49
N ALA A 213 8.92 20.95 1.87
CA ALA A 213 9.43 19.77 2.53
C ALA A 213 10.68 20.11 3.33
N PRO A 214 10.94 19.42 4.44
CA PRO A 214 12.21 19.53 5.12
C PRO A 214 13.36 19.00 4.23
N PRO A 215 14.62 19.39 4.51
CA PRO A 215 15.78 18.81 3.84
C PRO A 215 15.85 17.30 4.04
N VAL A 216 16.47 16.58 3.11
CA VAL A 216 16.59 15.11 3.17
C VAL A 216 17.22 14.61 4.46
N SER A 217 18.10 15.39 5.08
CA SER A 217 18.71 15.10 6.39
C SER A 217 17.68 14.96 7.52
N LEU A 218 16.51 15.59 7.41
CA LEU A 218 15.36 15.45 8.32
C LEU A 218 14.28 14.52 7.71
N GLY A 219 13.90 14.73 6.46
CA GLY A 219 12.85 13.97 5.77
C GLY A 219 13.18 12.49 5.60
N LYS A 220 14.47 12.15 5.60
CA LYS A 220 14.99 10.78 5.60
C LYS A 220 16.01 10.58 6.72
N PHE A 221 15.76 11.15 7.90
CA PHE A 221 16.65 11.00 9.06
C PHE A 221 16.90 9.51 9.38
N GLY A 222 18.17 9.19 9.70
CA GLY A 222 18.62 7.81 9.85
C GLY A 222 18.90 7.08 8.53
N GLY A 223 18.54 7.69 7.41
CA GLY A 223 18.83 7.20 6.05
C GLY A 223 18.41 5.77 5.80
N ASP A 224 19.25 5.02 5.11
CA ASP A 224 18.99 3.61 4.83
C ASP A 224 19.24 2.71 6.04
N THR A 225 20.01 3.18 7.05
CA THR A 225 20.27 2.42 8.29
C THR A 225 18.99 2.21 9.09
N ASP A 226 18.15 3.23 9.23
CA ASP A 226 16.90 3.16 9.98
C ASP A 226 15.70 2.73 9.14
N ASN A 227 15.84 2.61 7.83
CA ASN A 227 14.76 2.16 6.97
C ASN A 227 14.36 0.71 7.32
N TRP A 228 13.05 0.45 7.46
CA TRP A 228 12.50 -0.83 7.93
C TRP A 228 12.96 -1.26 9.33
N MET A 229 13.37 -0.29 10.16
CA MET A 229 13.80 -0.53 11.55
C MET A 229 12.86 0.15 12.52
N TRP A 230 12.84 -0.33 13.75
CA TRP A 230 12.15 0.24 14.89
C TRP A 230 13.15 0.48 16.06
N PRO A 231 13.09 1.61 16.74
CA PRO A 231 12.30 2.82 16.45
C PRO A 231 12.87 3.62 15.26
N ARG A 232 12.04 4.52 14.70
CA ARG A 232 12.44 5.40 13.60
C ARG A 232 12.03 6.84 13.91
N HIS A 233 12.96 7.80 13.73
CA HIS A 233 12.78 9.21 14.09
C HIS A 233 12.81 10.15 12.88
N THR A 234 12.49 9.67 11.69
CA THR A 234 12.45 10.48 10.48
C THR A 234 11.28 11.45 10.47
N CYS A 235 11.51 12.66 9.97
CA CYS A 235 10.49 13.69 9.73
C CYS A 235 9.92 13.55 8.31
N ASP A 236 9.32 12.38 8.04
CA ASP A 236 8.95 11.92 6.70
C ASP A 236 7.64 12.55 6.23
N PHE A 237 7.66 13.85 5.91
CA PHE A 237 6.52 14.54 5.32
C PHE A 237 6.93 15.51 4.22
N SER A 238 6.00 15.79 3.30
CA SER A 238 6.06 16.85 2.30
C SER A 238 4.66 17.41 2.05
N MET A 239 4.59 18.65 1.62
CA MET A 239 3.36 19.40 1.44
C MET A 239 3.20 19.86 0.00
N PHE A 240 2.00 19.67 -0.52
CA PHE A 240 1.62 20.10 -1.85
C PHE A 240 0.27 20.81 -1.79
N ARG A 241 -0.07 21.57 -2.82
CA ARG A 241 -1.39 22.16 -2.97
C ARG A 241 -2.00 21.77 -4.31
N ILE A 242 -3.28 21.43 -4.25
CA ILE A 242 -4.10 21.19 -5.43
C ILE A 242 -4.66 22.53 -5.90
N TYR A 243 -4.56 22.80 -7.19
CA TYR A 243 -5.21 23.90 -7.87
C TYR A 243 -6.29 23.36 -8.82
N ALA A 244 -7.34 24.12 -8.98
CA ALA A 244 -8.52 23.79 -9.79
C ALA A 244 -8.95 24.98 -10.63
N GLY A 245 -9.82 24.75 -11.60
CA GLY A 245 -10.55 25.82 -12.29
C GLY A 245 -11.41 26.64 -11.32
N LYS A 246 -11.90 27.77 -11.77
CA LYS A 246 -12.77 28.69 -10.96
C LYS A 246 -14.09 28.03 -10.53
N ASP A 247 -14.48 26.96 -11.24
CA ASP A 247 -15.62 26.08 -10.93
C ASP A 247 -15.30 24.96 -9.92
N ASN A 248 -14.06 24.93 -9.42
CA ASN A 248 -13.53 23.90 -8.52
C ASN A 248 -13.37 22.51 -9.17
N GLU A 249 -13.44 22.42 -10.50
CA GLU A 249 -13.23 21.18 -11.26
C GLU A 249 -11.78 21.03 -11.70
N PRO A 250 -11.32 19.79 -12.01
CA PRO A 250 -9.99 19.54 -12.52
C PRO A 250 -9.69 20.37 -13.77
N ALA A 251 -8.53 21.00 -13.79
CA ALA A 251 -8.05 21.79 -14.91
C ALA A 251 -6.59 21.46 -15.23
N ALA A 252 -6.16 21.71 -16.46
CA ALA A 252 -4.74 21.76 -16.79
C ALA A 252 -4.07 22.91 -16.04
N TYR A 253 -2.75 22.84 -15.88
CA TYR A 253 -1.98 23.94 -15.26
C TYR A 253 -2.30 25.28 -15.90
N SER A 254 -2.61 26.27 -15.08
CA SER A 254 -2.81 27.66 -15.48
C SER A 254 -2.52 28.59 -14.30
N ASN A 255 -2.00 29.79 -14.61
CA ASN A 255 -1.86 30.85 -13.60
C ASN A 255 -3.22 31.41 -13.09
N GLU A 256 -4.29 31.13 -13.83
CA GLU A 256 -5.66 31.53 -13.47
C GLU A 256 -6.35 30.53 -12.52
N ASN A 257 -5.76 29.35 -12.34
CA ASN A 257 -6.30 28.36 -11.43
C ASN A 257 -6.21 28.87 -9.97
N VAL A 258 -7.19 28.43 -9.18
CA VAL A 258 -7.30 28.80 -7.77
C VAL A 258 -7.08 27.59 -6.87
N PRO A 259 -6.67 27.79 -5.61
CA PRO A 259 -6.58 26.67 -4.66
C PRO A 259 -7.91 25.90 -4.59
N TYR A 260 -7.81 24.57 -4.74
CA TYR A 260 -8.96 23.67 -4.67
C TYR A 260 -9.66 23.76 -3.32
N LYS A 261 -10.99 23.72 -3.31
CA LYS A 261 -11.82 23.67 -2.10
C LYS A 261 -12.30 22.23 -1.88
N PRO A 262 -11.68 21.45 -0.98
CA PRO A 262 -12.07 20.06 -0.74
C PRO A 262 -13.41 19.97 -0.02
N ALA A 263 -14.18 18.91 -0.31
CA ALA A 263 -15.43 18.62 0.40
C ALA A 263 -15.19 18.27 1.89
N LYS A 264 -13.97 17.81 2.22
CA LYS A 264 -13.54 17.49 3.57
C LYS A 264 -12.04 17.73 3.71
N SER A 265 -11.64 18.25 4.88
CA SER A 265 -10.25 18.27 5.33
C SER A 265 -10.14 17.69 6.73
N LEU A 266 -8.96 17.18 7.09
CA LEU A 266 -8.68 16.65 8.41
C LEU A 266 -8.17 17.77 9.32
N THR A 267 -8.57 17.70 10.58
CA THR A 267 -8.04 18.57 11.62
C THR A 267 -6.82 17.94 12.26
N ILE A 268 -5.73 18.69 12.36
CA ILE A 268 -4.51 18.25 13.05
C ILE A 268 -4.73 18.36 14.56
N SER A 269 -4.58 17.24 15.27
CA SER A 269 -4.66 17.21 16.74
C SER A 269 -3.28 17.42 17.37
N LEU A 270 -3.14 18.41 18.23
CA LEU A 270 -1.94 18.65 19.02
C LEU A 270 -1.93 17.93 20.38
N LYS A 271 -3.03 17.22 20.71
CA LYS A 271 -3.12 16.46 21.97
C LYS A 271 -2.26 15.19 21.97
N GLY A 272 -1.88 14.70 20.80
CA GLY A 272 -1.26 13.38 20.65
C GLY A 272 -2.27 12.25 20.90
N ILE A 273 -1.75 11.05 21.09
CA ILE A 273 -2.51 9.84 21.41
C ILE A 273 -2.05 9.27 22.75
N GLN A 274 -2.93 8.55 23.44
CA GLN A 274 -2.66 7.89 24.71
C GLN A 274 -2.88 6.38 24.56
N ASP A 275 -2.33 5.59 25.48
CA ASP A 275 -2.58 4.16 25.53
C ASP A 275 -4.09 3.88 25.62
N GLY A 276 -4.58 3.01 24.76
CA GLY A 276 -6.00 2.65 24.67
C GLY A 276 -6.83 3.55 23.76
N ASP A 277 -6.27 4.61 23.19
CA ASP A 277 -6.97 5.39 22.16
C ASP A 277 -7.14 4.57 20.88
N PHE A 278 -8.30 4.70 20.26
CA PHE A 278 -8.52 4.14 18.93
C PHE A 278 -7.72 4.92 17.88
N THR A 279 -6.94 4.20 17.11
CA THR A 279 -6.21 4.74 15.95
C THR A 279 -6.49 3.90 14.71
N MET A 280 -6.49 4.52 13.54
CA MET A 280 -6.60 3.83 12.26
C MET A 280 -5.73 4.51 11.21
N ILE A 281 -5.33 3.75 10.20
CA ILE A 281 -4.72 4.23 8.97
C ILE A 281 -5.73 4.08 7.85
N MET A 282 -5.92 5.13 7.06
CA MET A 282 -6.78 5.11 5.89
C MET A 282 -6.00 5.60 4.68
N GLY A 283 -6.12 4.90 3.55
CA GLY A 283 -5.40 5.30 2.35
C GLY A 283 -5.31 4.23 1.29
N TYR A 284 -4.31 4.39 0.44
CA TYR A 284 -4.03 3.55 -0.73
C TYR A 284 -2.73 2.78 -0.49
N PRO A 285 -2.80 1.60 0.14
CA PRO A 285 -1.63 0.79 0.39
C PRO A 285 -1.04 0.27 -0.93
N GLY A 286 0.24 -0.05 -0.94
CA GLY A 286 0.90 -0.64 -2.09
C GLY A 286 0.39 -2.05 -2.37
N LYS A 287 1.18 -3.07 -2.05
CA LYS A 287 0.82 -4.48 -2.26
C LYS A 287 0.96 -5.26 -0.96
N THR A 288 -0.05 -6.07 -0.64
CA THR A 288 0.03 -7.08 0.42
C THR A 288 0.12 -8.48 -0.15
N GLN A 289 0.74 -9.38 0.60
CA GLN A 289 0.88 -10.79 0.25
C GLN A 289 0.25 -11.61 1.38
N ARG A 290 -1.09 -11.63 1.36
CA ARG A 290 -1.88 -12.34 2.36
C ARG A 290 -2.29 -13.71 1.84
N PHE A 291 -2.56 -14.64 2.75
CA PHE A 291 -3.09 -15.97 2.43
C PHE A 291 -2.18 -16.76 1.50
N GLN A 292 -0.87 -16.63 1.66
CA GLN A 292 0.10 -17.44 0.93
C GLN A 292 0.20 -18.83 1.55
N THR A 293 0.34 -19.85 0.70
CA THR A 293 0.72 -21.19 1.17
C THR A 293 2.20 -21.24 1.57
N ALA A 294 2.58 -22.23 2.36
CA ALA A 294 3.97 -22.43 2.74
C ALA A 294 4.89 -22.57 1.51
N ASP A 295 4.47 -23.29 0.47
CA ASP A 295 5.23 -23.44 -0.78
C ASP A 295 5.36 -22.11 -1.55
N GLN A 296 4.33 -21.25 -1.53
CA GLN A 296 4.40 -19.90 -2.10
C GLN A 296 5.38 -19.02 -1.34
N LEU A 297 5.41 -19.09 0.01
CA LEU A 297 6.37 -18.34 0.83
C LEU A 297 7.81 -18.80 0.57
N GLU A 298 8.06 -20.10 0.47
CA GLU A 298 9.39 -20.66 0.15
C GLU A 298 9.90 -20.13 -1.20
N GLU A 299 9.07 -20.18 -2.25
CA GLU A 299 9.46 -19.67 -3.57
C GLU A 299 9.66 -18.14 -3.57
N MET A 300 8.84 -17.41 -2.84
CA MET A 300 8.98 -15.96 -2.67
C MET A 300 10.30 -15.62 -1.97
N MET A 301 10.67 -16.33 -0.90
CA MET A 301 11.95 -16.11 -0.20
C MET A 301 13.15 -16.43 -1.09
N ALA A 302 13.05 -17.47 -1.92
CA ALA A 302 14.09 -17.78 -2.92
C ALA A 302 14.25 -16.64 -3.94
N GLY A 303 13.15 -16.08 -4.43
CA GLY A 303 13.14 -14.90 -5.30
C GLY A 303 13.77 -13.67 -4.64
N TYR A 304 13.46 -13.42 -3.37
CA TYR A 304 14.06 -12.31 -2.60
C TYR A 304 15.57 -12.46 -2.43
N GLY A 305 16.06 -13.68 -2.18
CA GLY A 305 17.49 -13.94 -2.10
C GLY A 305 18.24 -13.58 -3.39
N LEU A 306 17.65 -13.87 -4.55
CA LEU A 306 18.20 -13.49 -5.86
C LEU A 306 18.15 -11.97 -6.06
N ALA A 307 17.03 -11.35 -5.74
CA ALA A 307 16.85 -9.91 -5.87
C ALA A 307 17.83 -9.12 -4.99
N VAL A 308 18.05 -9.57 -3.74
CA VAL A 308 19.05 -8.98 -2.82
C VAL A 308 20.44 -9.03 -3.42
N LYS A 309 20.87 -10.18 -3.95
CA LYS A 309 22.19 -10.34 -4.58
C LYS A 309 22.37 -9.38 -5.76
N ALA A 310 21.41 -9.32 -6.68
CA ALA A 310 21.45 -8.43 -7.84
C ALA A 310 21.53 -6.95 -7.43
N ARG A 311 20.67 -6.53 -6.49
CA ARG A 311 20.66 -5.14 -6.02
C ARG A 311 21.89 -4.76 -5.21
N THR A 312 22.52 -5.67 -4.50
CA THR A 312 23.78 -5.41 -3.79
C THR A 312 24.86 -4.93 -4.76
N VAL A 313 25.03 -5.62 -5.90
CA VAL A 313 26.00 -5.21 -6.93
C VAL A 313 25.62 -3.88 -7.55
N ARG A 314 24.36 -3.73 -7.96
CA ARG A 314 23.86 -2.51 -8.61
C ARG A 314 23.99 -1.28 -7.71
N GLN A 315 23.67 -1.39 -6.43
CA GLN A 315 23.75 -0.27 -5.47
C GLN A 315 25.19 0.16 -5.20
N LYS A 316 26.13 -0.79 -5.16
CA LYS A 316 27.56 -0.47 -5.03
C LYS A 316 28.00 0.44 -6.17
N ILE A 317 27.69 0.09 -7.42
CA ILE A 317 28.06 0.88 -8.61
C ILE A 317 27.39 2.26 -8.59
N MET A 318 26.08 2.30 -8.24
CA MET A 318 25.38 3.59 -8.13
C MET A 318 25.99 4.50 -7.06
N MET A 319 26.36 3.94 -5.91
CA MET A 319 26.95 4.71 -4.80
C MET A 319 28.31 5.29 -5.19
N GLU A 320 29.18 4.49 -5.79
CA GLU A 320 30.49 4.94 -6.29
C GLU A 320 30.33 6.14 -7.24
N GLY A 321 29.37 6.11 -8.16
CA GLY A 321 29.05 7.23 -9.02
C GLY A 321 28.49 8.44 -8.29
N MET A 322 27.60 8.22 -7.35
CA MET A 322 26.96 9.29 -6.55
C MET A 322 27.94 10.00 -5.59
N GLU A 323 28.99 9.31 -5.15
CA GLU A 323 30.04 9.88 -4.30
C GLU A 323 31.03 10.71 -5.09
N SER A 324 31.21 10.40 -6.39
CA SER A 324 32.19 11.08 -7.24
C SER A 324 31.74 12.46 -7.77
N ASP A 325 30.42 12.70 -7.87
CA ASP A 325 29.87 13.89 -8.51
C ASP A 325 28.48 14.26 -7.96
N PRO A 326 28.27 15.52 -7.47
CA PRO A 326 26.98 15.98 -6.96
C PRO A 326 25.85 15.94 -8.02
N ALA A 327 26.14 16.17 -9.30
CA ALA A 327 25.13 16.09 -10.36
C ALA A 327 24.70 14.63 -10.62
N ILE A 328 25.65 13.68 -10.57
CA ILE A 328 25.33 12.25 -10.61
C ILE A 328 24.54 11.85 -9.39
N ARG A 329 24.90 12.34 -8.20
CA ARG A 329 24.15 12.09 -6.95
C ARG A 329 22.70 12.53 -7.11
N LEU A 330 22.45 13.75 -7.53
CA LEU A 330 21.09 14.27 -7.73
C LEU A 330 20.32 13.42 -8.75
N LYS A 331 20.93 13.06 -9.87
CA LYS A 331 20.32 12.27 -10.94
C LYS A 331 19.91 10.84 -10.50
N TYR A 332 20.70 10.23 -9.63
CA TYR A 332 20.49 8.83 -9.20
C TYR A 332 19.81 8.68 -7.84
N ALA A 333 19.64 9.76 -7.07
CA ALA A 333 19.11 9.74 -5.71
C ALA A 333 17.80 8.93 -5.57
N ASN A 334 16.80 9.19 -6.43
CA ASN A 334 15.55 8.45 -6.41
C ASN A 334 15.70 6.97 -6.84
N LYS A 335 16.52 6.69 -7.85
CA LYS A 335 16.77 5.30 -8.29
C LYS A 335 17.45 4.49 -7.20
N TYR A 336 18.44 5.09 -6.53
CA TYR A 336 19.13 4.46 -5.40
C TYR A 336 18.17 4.22 -4.23
N ALA A 337 17.38 5.24 -3.83
CA ALA A 337 16.42 5.12 -2.75
C ALA A 337 15.40 4.01 -2.98
N ASN A 338 14.84 3.91 -4.19
CA ASN A 338 13.91 2.82 -4.55
C ASN A 338 14.59 1.44 -4.55
N SER A 339 15.84 1.38 -5.01
CA SER A 339 16.61 0.12 -4.99
C SER A 339 16.89 -0.33 -3.57
N SER A 340 17.40 0.56 -2.73
CA SER A 340 17.75 0.32 -1.33
C SER A 340 16.53 -0.07 -0.50
N ASN A 341 15.41 0.63 -0.69
CA ASN A 341 14.17 0.34 0.03
C ASN A 341 13.71 -1.12 -0.16
N GLY A 342 13.64 -1.61 -1.39
CA GLY A 342 13.28 -3.00 -1.67
C GLY A 342 14.33 -3.99 -1.19
N TRP A 343 15.60 -3.68 -1.40
CA TRP A 343 16.72 -4.52 -0.96
C TRP A 343 16.72 -4.77 0.55
N LYS A 344 16.53 -3.73 1.34
CA LYS A 344 16.50 -3.85 2.79
C LYS A 344 15.22 -4.52 3.30
N LYS A 345 14.07 -4.23 2.68
CA LYS A 345 12.81 -4.89 2.98
C LYS A 345 12.92 -6.40 2.82
N TRP A 346 13.45 -6.88 1.70
CA TRP A 346 13.56 -8.32 1.44
C TRP A 346 14.50 -9.05 2.39
N GLN A 347 15.59 -8.39 2.82
CA GLN A 347 16.45 -8.95 3.88
C GLN A 347 15.71 -9.07 5.22
N GLY A 348 14.96 -8.03 5.60
CA GLY A 348 14.15 -8.04 6.81
C GLY A 348 13.04 -9.09 6.78
N GLU A 349 12.37 -9.25 5.63
CA GLU A 349 11.34 -10.28 5.46
C GLU A 349 11.91 -11.70 5.55
N GLN A 350 13.05 -11.99 4.88
CA GLN A 350 13.72 -13.28 5.01
C GLN A 350 14.09 -13.59 6.48
N LEU A 351 14.67 -12.61 7.17
CA LEU A 351 15.03 -12.75 8.57
C LEU A 351 13.80 -12.99 9.46
N ALA A 352 12.69 -12.27 9.21
CA ALA A 352 11.46 -12.43 9.97
C ALA A 352 10.79 -13.79 9.72
N VAL A 353 10.75 -14.24 8.46
CA VAL A 353 10.20 -15.55 8.09
C VAL A 353 10.94 -16.66 8.80
N ASP A 354 12.28 -16.61 8.85
CA ASP A 354 13.11 -17.60 9.52
C ASP A 354 12.95 -17.54 11.05
N LYS A 355 13.11 -16.35 11.65
CA LYS A 355 13.09 -16.20 13.13
C LYS A 355 11.73 -16.50 13.75
N LEU A 356 10.64 -16.23 13.04
CA LEU A 356 9.27 -16.42 13.53
C LEU A 356 8.64 -17.73 13.06
N ASP A 357 9.39 -18.60 12.39
CA ASP A 357 8.91 -19.87 11.81
C ASP A 357 7.59 -19.66 11.03
N ILE A 358 7.54 -18.63 10.18
CA ILE A 358 6.32 -18.29 9.43
C ILE A 358 5.92 -19.45 8.52
N ILE A 359 6.87 -20.04 7.79
CA ILE A 359 6.61 -21.18 6.90
C ILE A 359 6.05 -22.38 7.69
N GLY A 360 6.66 -22.71 8.84
CA GLY A 360 6.17 -23.78 9.69
C GLY A 360 4.75 -23.49 10.25
N ARG A 361 4.45 -22.23 10.57
CA ARG A 361 3.09 -21.83 10.97
C ARG A 361 2.07 -22.07 9.84
N GLU A 362 2.40 -21.68 8.61
CA GLU A 362 1.49 -21.89 7.48
C GLU A 362 1.33 -23.39 7.15
N ARG A 363 2.38 -24.21 7.22
CA ARG A 363 2.23 -25.67 7.07
C ARG A 363 1.33 -26.29 8.13
N ARG A 364 1.33 -25.78 9.36
CA ARG A 364 0.39 -26.24 10.42
C ARG A 364 -1.06 -25.84 10.07
N LYS A 365 -1.31 -24.63 9.59
CA LYS A 365 -2.63 -24.19 9.12
C LYS A 365 -3.11 -25.01 7.91
N GLU A 366 -2.23 -25.30 6.96
CA GLU A 366 -2.53 -26.18 5.82
C GLU A 366 -2.94 -27.59 6.28
N ALA A 367 -2.23 -28.14 7.25
CA ALA A 367 -2.59 -29.44 7.82
C ALA A 367 -3.97 -29.43 8.52
N GLU A 368 -4.31 -28.34 9.24
CA GLU A 368 -5.62 -28.16 9.84
C GLU A 368 -6.72 -27.99 8.77
N PHE A 369 -6.44 -27.21 7.73
CA PHE A 369 -7.31 -27.05 6.57
C PHE A 369 -7.60 -28.40 5.90
N MET A 370 -6.58 -29.22 5.64
CA MET A 370 -6.75 -30.54 5.03
C MET A 370 -7.51 -31.53 5.94
N LYS A 371 -7.34 -31.44 7.26
CA LYS A 371 -8.20 -32.18 8.21
C LYS A 371 -9.66 -31.76 8.12
N TRP A 372 -9.93 -30.44 7.97
CA TRP A 372 -11.28 -29.92 7.80
C TRP A 372 -11.89 -30.33 6.45
N VAL A 373 -11.09 -30.30 5.36
CA VAL A 373 -11.47 -30.80 4.03
C VAL A 373 -11.84 -32.28 4.10
N GLY A 374 -11.02 -33.09 4.78
CA GLY A 374 -11.18 -34.53 4.91
C GLY A 374 -12.48 -34.99 5.57
N LYS A 375 -13.14 -34.12 6.36
CA LYS A 375 -14.38 -34.43 7.08
C LYS A 375 -15.66 -34.39 6.24
N CYS A 376 -15.61 -33.95 4.98
CA CYS A 376 -16.80 -33.76 4.14
C CYS A 376 -16.50 -34.01 2.66
N ASN A 377 -17.28 -34.89 2.02
CA ASN A 377 -17.08 -35.23 0.61
C ASN A 377 -17.24 -34.02 -0.33
N LYS A 378 -18.15 -33.09 -0.04
CA LYS A 378 -18.31 -31.84 -0.79
C LYS A 378 -17.04 -30.98 -0.71
N ARG A 379 -16.41 -30.91 0.47
CA ARG A 379 -15.14 -30.18 0.64
C ARG A 379 -13.99 -30.87 -0.05
N LYS A 380 -13.92 -32.21 0.03
CA LYS A 380 -12.90 -32.99 -0.70
C LYS A 380 -12.97 -32.74 -2.20
N ALA A 381 -14.19 -32.74 -2.77
CA ALA A 381 -14.38 -32.44 -4.18
C ALA A 381 -13.99 -30.99 -4.56
N ALA A 382 -14.24 -30.03 -3.68
CA ALA A 382 -13.98 -28.62 -3.95
C ALA A 382 -12.52 -28.18 -3.67
N TYR A 383 -11.85 -28.79 -2.67
CA TYR A 383 -10.57 -28.25 -2.16
C TYR A 383 -9.49 -29.34 -1.98
N GLY A 384 -9.80 -30.62 -2.24
CA GLY A 384 -8.90 -31.74 -1.92
C GLY A 384 -7.55 -31.68 -2.63
N SER A 385 -7.52 -31.19 -3.86
CA SER A 385 -6.30 -31.06 -4.69
C SER A 385 -5.66 -29.66 -4.65
N SER A 386 -6.28 -28.68 -4.00
CA SER A 386 -5.91 -27.26 -4.12
C SER A 386 -4.44 -26.96 -3.75
N LEU A 387 -3.92 -27.53 -2.66
CA LEU A 387 -2.54 -27.31 -2.24
C LEU A 387 -1.56 -28.00 -3.20
N ASP A 388 -1.86 -29.20 -3.67
CA ASP A 388 -1.01 -29.93 -4.64
C ASP A 388 -0.98 -29.23 -6.00
N GLU A 389 -2.10 -28.69 -6.47
CA GLU A 389 -2.18 -27.92 -7.70
C GLU A 389 -1.38 -26.62 -7.60
N ILE A 390 -1.45 -25.89 -6.48
CA ILE A 390 -0.63 -24.68 -6.23
C ILE A 390 0.85 -25.05 -6.27
N LYS A 391 1.26 -26.13 -5.59
CA LYS A 391 2.64 -26.59 -5.56
C LYS A 391 3.15 -27.00 -6.95
N ALA A 392 2.34 -27.73 -7.72
CA ALA A 392 2.67 -28.11 -9.09
C ALA A 392 2.87 -26.91 -10.01
N ALA A 393 1.98 -25.91 -9.90
CA ALA A 393 2.08 -24.65 -10.65
C ALA A 393 3.36 -23.87 -10.31
N LEU A 394 3.70 -23.76 -9.02
CA LEU A 394 4.93 -23.13 -8.55
C LEU A 394 6.17 -23.86 -9.10
N THR A 395 6.21 -25.19 -9.00
CA THR A 395 7.33 -26.00 -9.49
C THR A 395 7.54 -25.78 -11.00
N THR A 396 6.47 -25.72 -11.76
CA THR A 396 6.51 -25.49 -13.21
C THR A 396 7.03 -24.11 -13.57
N SER A 397 6.65 -23.07 -12.80
CA SER A 397 7.00 -21.68 -13.08
C SER A 397 8.33 -21.24 -12.44
N ALA A 398 8.85 -21.95 -11.45
CA ALA A 398 9.97 -21.53 -10.61
C ALA A 398 11.21 -21.06 -11.40
N LYS A 399 11.64 -21.85 -12.41
CA LYS A 399 12.82 -21.52 -13.22
C LYS A 399 12.65 -20.20 -13.99
N SER A 400 11.52 -20.00 -14.63
CA SER A 400 11.23 -18.79 -15.41
C SER A 400 11.02 -17.57 -14.48
N SER A 401 10.33 -17.74 -13.35
CA SER A 401 10.12 -16.70 -12.34
C SER A 401 11.44 -16.20 -11.75
N ARG A 402 12.35 -17.11 -11.40
CA ARG A 402 13.68 -16.75 -10.88
C ARG A 402 14.54 -16.06 -11.92
N ALA A 403 14.53 -16.53 -13.19
CA ALA A 403 15.23 -15.88 -14.29
C ALA A 403 14.70 -14.45 -14.54
N GLN A 404 13.38 -14.26 -14.52
CA GLN A 404 12.75 -12.96 -14.63
C GLN A 404 13.14 -12.05 -13.46
N THR A 405 13.18 -12.58 -12.23
CA THR A 405 13.61 -11.82 -11.05
C THR A 405 15.03 -11.29 -11.25
N LEU A 406 15.97 -12.13 -11.66
CA LEU A 406 17.34 -11.70 -11.93
C LEU A 406 17.38 -10.61 -13.01
N LEU A 407 16.71 -10.82 -14.14
CA LEU A 407 16.68 -9.85 -15.24
C LEU A 407 16.16 -8.48 -14.77
N VAL A 408 15.01 -8.44 -14.11
CA VAL A 408 14.36 -7.20 -13.66
C VAL A 408 15.17 -6.49 -12.57
N GLN A 409 15.86 -7.21 -11.70
CA GLN A 409 16.59 -6.61 -10.58
C GLN A 409 18.03 -6.21 -10.94
N SER A 410 18.56 -6.68 -12.05
CA SER A 410 19.92 -6.36 -12.52
C SER A 410 20.00 -5.08 -13.38
N VAL A 411 18.86 -4.62 -13.91
CA VAL A 411 18.78 -3.46 -14.83
C VAL A 411 18.43 -2.14 -14.11
#